data_3aa2e327cdc12d5024c8d46d02dad8a2
#
_entry.id   3aa2e327cdc12d5024c8d46d02dad8a2
#
_cell.length_a   1.000
_cell.length_b   1.000
_cell.length_c   1.000
_cell.angle_alpha   90.00
_cell.angle_beta   90.00
_cell.angle_gamma   90.00
#
_symmetry.space_group_name_H-M   'P 1'
#
loop_
_entity.id
_entity.type
_entity.pdbx_description
1 polymer ?
#
loop_
_entity_poly.entity_id
_entity_poly.type
_entity_poly.pdbx_seq_one_letter_code
_entity_poly.pdbx_strand_id
1 'polypeptide(L)'
;MYLGHVKVLLGMFLSLKTLYRKRTVIWPFYFYTIIRTLSFKIVGLTVCLFMFGLGGVIGNLITGNLPEDKLTKNLYLTFLLLFVTIILFVTVIQNSILALIICFLFGFGTFGTTPLLNSKIILSAKEAPLLASTLAASIFNVANFLGAIIGSILLSIGLPYIQITLISGGIIVLGMLLNLVNQLYEKKHITFNEYS
;
A
#
# COMPACT_ATOMS: atom_id res chain seq x y z
N MET A 1 -21.67 26.22 -12.26
CA MET A 1 -21.45 25.14 -11.30
C MET A 1 -20.01 24.58 -11.32
N TYR A 2 -19.27 24.66 -12.42
CA TYR A 2 -17.88 24.18 -12.55
C TYR A 2 -16.79 25.05 -11.88
N LEU A 3 -17.02 26.35 -11.70
CA LEU A 3 -16.04 27.23 -11.06
C LEU A 3 -15.83 26.97 -9.55
N GLY A 4 -16.79 26.35 -8.88
CA GLY A 4 -16.68 26.00 -7.46
C GLY A 4 -15.66 24.89 -7.20
N HIS A 5 -15.64 23.87 -8.05
CA HIS A 5 -14.72 22.73 -7.90
C HIS A 5 -13.27 23.11 -8.24
N VAL A 6 -13.06 24.02 -9.19
CA VAL A 6 -11.72 24.54 -9.50
C VAL A 6 -11.18 25.40 -8.36
N LYS A 7 -12.02 26.20 -7.70
CA LYS A 7 -11.62 26.99 -6.51
C LYS A 7 -11.31 26.10 -5.31
N VAL A 8 -12.04 25.00 -5.12
CA VAL A 8 -11.76 24.01 -4.05
C VAL A 8 -10.45 23.28 -4.32
N LEU A 9 -10.21 22.84 -5.57
CA LEU A 9 -8.94 22.22 -5.97
C LEU A 9 -7.77 23.21 -5.87
N LEU A 10 -7.95 24.47 -6.27
CA LEU A 10 -6.94 25.53 -6.12
C LEU A 10 -6.71 25.86 -4.64
N GLY A 11 -7.76 25.90 -3.83
CA GLY A 11 -7.68 26.07 -2.38
C GLY A 11 -6.97 24.91 -1.68
N MET A 12 -7.22 23.67 -2.10
CA MET A 12 -6.45 22.51 -1.65
C MET A 12 -4.98 22.57 -2.09
N PHE A 13 -4.69 23.03 -3.32
CA PHE A 13 -3.32 23.21 -3.82
C PHE A 13 -2.60 24.36 -3.10
N LEU A 14 -3.28 25.45 -2.80
CA LEU A 14 -2.74 26.59 -2.04
C LEU A 14 -2.60 26.26 -0.55
N SER A 15 -3.53 25.49 0.02
CA SER A 15 -3.43 24.95 1.38
C SER A 15 -2.29 23.94 1.50
N LEU A 16 -2.05 23.11 0.49
CA LEU A 16 -0.86 22.26 0.37
C LEU A 16 0.43 23.09 0.34
N LYS A 17 0.43 24.26 -0.31
CA LYS A 17 1.59 25.16 -0.36
C LYS A 17 1.86 25.85 0.99
N THR A 18 0.82 26.10 1.79
CA THR A 18 0.91 26.67 3.15
C THR A 18 1.26 25.61 4.19
N LEU A 19 0.76 24.37 4.03
CA LEU A 19 1.14 23.17 4.80
C LEU A 19 2.59 22.74 4.49
N TYR A 20 3.09 23.00 3.28
CA TYR A 20 4.48 22.82 2.89
C TYR A 20 5.47 23.62 3.77
N ARG A 21 5.04 24.71 4.35
CA ARG A 21 5.84 25.53 5.29
C ARG A 21 5.88 24.95 6.71
N LYS A 22 4.97 24.02 7.07
CA LYS A 22 4.90 23.32 8.37
C LYS A 22 4.60 21.82 8.17
N ARG A 23 5.62 21.06 7.86
CA ARG A 23 5.86 19.63 8.21
C ARG A 23 4.64 18.74 8.39
N THR A 24 3.80 18.48 7.39
CA THR A 24 2.85 17.36 7.53
C THR A 24 2.28 16.92 6.19
N VAL A 25 2.62 15.77 5.68
CA VAL A 25 1.82 14.80 4.87
C VAL A 25 2.71 13.65 4.34
N ILE A 26 2.37 12.38 4.59
CA ILE A 26 3.25 11.22 4.42
C ILE A 26 3.36 10.71 2.98
N TRP A 27 2.29 10.69 2.21
CA TRP A 27 2.29 10.22 0.82
C TRP A 27 3.16 11.06 -0.13
N PRO A 28 3.12 12.39 -0.09
CA PRO A 28 4.03 13.22 -0.87
C PRO A 28 5.50 13.13 -0.42
N PHE A 29 5.78 12.69 0.80
CA PHE A 29 7.13 12.70 1.36
C PHE A 29 8.02 11.57 0.86
N TYR A 30 7.48 10.41 0.55
CA TYR A 30 8.23 9.40 -0.18
C TYR A 30 8.71 9.95 -1.52
N PHE A 31 7.82 10.64 -2.23
CA PHE A 31 8.14 11.31 -3.48
C PHE A 31 9.04 12.53 -3.30
N TYR A 32 8.92 13.27 -2.21
CA TYR A 32 9.80 14.41 -1.93
C TYR A 32 11.24 13.99 -1.65
N THR A 33 11.46 12.91 -0.91
CA THR A 33 12.80 12.37 -0.68
C THR A 33 13.41 11.87 -1.99
N ILE A 34 12.63 11.17 -2.82
CA ILE A 34 13.02 10.77 -4.18
C ILE A 34 13.36 11.99 -5.02
N ILE A 35 12.53 13.03 -5.03
CA ILE A 35 12.73 14.25 -5.82
C ILE A 35 14.00 14.99 -5.38
N ARG A 36 14.23 15.14 -4.10
CA ARG A 36 15.41 15.84 -3.57
C ARG A 36 16.70 15.10 -3.87
N THR A 37 16.68 13.77 -3.83
CA THR A 37 17.85 12.92 -4.06
C THR A 37 18.13 12.72 -5.56
N LEU A 38 17.06 12.66 -6.37
CA LEU A 38 17.16 12.43 -7.82
C LEU A 38 17.40 13.68 -8.64
N SER A 39 17.45 14.88 -8.02
CA SER A 39 17.49 16.16 -8.76
C SER A 39 16.38 16.28 -9.82
N PHE A 40 15.34 15.46 -9.73
CA PHE A 40 14.16 15.53 -10.58
C PHE A 40 13.29 16.71 -10.14
N LYS A 41 13.06 17.64 -11.04
CA LYS A 41 12.05 18.70 -10.91
C LYS A 41 10.63 18.05 -10.87
N ILE A 42 9.58 18.86 -10.92
CA ILE A 42 8.16 18.45 -10.92
C ILE A 42 7.88 17.26 -11.86
N VAL A 43 8.56 17.16 -13.00
CA VAL A 43 8.46 16.06 -13.97
C VAL A 43 8.81 14.70 -13.35
N GLY A 44 9.82 14.63 -12.50
CA GLY A 44 10.23 13.36 -11.88
C GLY A 44 9.19 12.81 -10.91
N LEU A 45 8.51 13.67 -10.15
CA LEU A 45 7.39 13.25 -9.29
C LEU A 45 6.24 12.67 -10.12
N THR A 46 5.88 13.34 -11.20
CA THR A 46 4.81 12.87 -12.10
C THR A 46 5.13 11.50 -12.69
N VAL A 47 6.37 11.30 -13.13
CA VAL A 47 6.81 10.00 -13.68
C VAL A 47 6.79 8.90 -12.60
N CYS A 48 7.23 9.18 -11.37
CA CYS A 48 7.15 8.22 -10.26
C CYS A 48 5.70 7.84 -9.94
N LEU A 49 4.79 8.82 -9.88
CA LEU A 49 3.36 8.58 -9.66
C LEU A 49 2.74 7.76 -10.81
N PHE A 50 3.12 8.07 -12.05
CA PHE A 50 2.69 7.32 -13.22
C PHE A 50 3.16 5.86 -13.14
N MET A 51 4.44 5.63 -12.83
CA MET A 51 5.00 4.27 -12.67
C MET A 51 4.32 3.49 -11.54
N PHE A 52 4.05 4.16 -10.42
CA PHE A 52 3.30 3.57 -9.31
C PHE A 52 1.87 3.19 -9.74
N GLY A 53 1.17 4.08 -10.42
CA GLY A 53 -0.18 3.81 -10.94
C GLY A 53 -0.20 2.69 -11.99
N LEU A 54 0.77 2.70 -12.91
CA LEU A 54 0.93 1.65 -13.93
C LEU A 54 1.20 0.28 -13.28
N GLY A 55 2.11 0.24 -12.32
CA GLY A 55 2.37 -0.95 -11.52
C GLY A 55 1.12 -1.45 -10.81
N GLY A 56 0.33 -0.52 -10.25
CA GLY A 56 -0.93 -0.82 -9.58
C GLY A 56 -1.98 -1.46 -10.51
N VAL A 57 -2.16 -0.90 -11.70
CA VAL A 57 -3.08 -1.47 -12.71
C VAL A 57 -2.65 -2.88 -13.10
N ILE A 58 -1.38 -3.06 -13.45
CA ILE A 58 -0.84 -4.36 -13.85
C ILE A 58 -0.92 -5.36 -12.70
N GLY A 59 -0.54 -4.96 -11.48
CA GLY A 59 -0.63 -5.79 -10.28
C GLY A 59 -2.05 -6.27 -10.02
N ASN A 60 -3.02 -5.36 -10.06
CA ASN A 60 -4.44 -5.68 -9.85
C ASN A 60 -4.97 -6.65 -10.92
N LEU A 61 -4.65 -6.42 -12.20
CA LEU A 61 -5.08 -7.28 -13.29
C LEU A 61 -4.48 -8.70 -13.19
N ILE A 62 -3.20 -8.80 -12.91
CA ILE A 62 -2.53 -10.11 -12.81
C ILE A 62 -3.05 -10.89 -11.59
N THR A 63 -3.09 -10.27 -10.42
CA THR A 63 -3.48 -10.97 -9.19
C THR A 63 -4.98 -11.22 -9.11
N GLY A 64 -5.81 -10.38 -9.73
CA GLY A 64 -7.26 -10.58 -9.81
C GLY A 64 -7.68 -11.77 -10.69
N ASN A 65 -6.83 -12.20 -11.62
CA ASN A 65 -7.08 -13.35 -12.51
C ASN A 65 -6.45 -14.65 -11.99
N LEU A 66 -5.88 -14.65 -10.77
CA LEU A 66 -5.25 -15.85 -10.24
C LEU A 66 -6.27 -16.86 -9.72
N PRO A 67 -6.03 -18.18 -9.92
CA PRO A 67 -6.91 -19.22 -9.44
C PRO A 67 -6.93 -19.28 -7.90
N GLU A 68 -8.06 -19.71 -7.34
CA GLU A 68 -8.36 -19.70 -5.91
C GLU A 68 -7.39 -20.56 -5.09
N ASP A 69 -6.94 -21.69 -5.63
CA ASP A 69 -6.00 -22.61 -5.00
C ASP A 69 -4.62 -21.97 -4.71
N LYS A 70 -4.27 -20.91 -5.44
CA LYS A 70 -2.99 -20.19 -5.31
C LYS A 70 -3.07 -18.88 -4.53
N LEU A 71 -4.26 -18.48 -4.06
CA LEU A 71 -4.47 -17.18 -3.39
C LEU A 71 -3.51 -16.96 -2.22
N THR A 72 -3.40 -17.92 -1.31
CA THR A 72 -2.55 -17.78 -0.12
C THR A 72 -1.07 -17.65 -0.48
N LYS A 73 -0.59 -18.47 -1.43
CA LYS A 73 0.81 -18.39 -1.89
C LYS A 73 1.11 -17.04 -2.54
N ASN A 74 0.21 -16.58 -3.42
CA ASN A 74 0.39 -15.31 -4.12
C ASN A 74 0.28 -14.11 -3.17
N LEU A 75 -0.54 -14.20 -2.13
CA LEU A 75 -0.62 -13.18 -1.07
C LEU A 75 0.71 -13.04 -0.32
N TYR A 76 1.39 -14.16 0.00
CA TYR A 76 2.73 -14.11 0.58
C TYR A 76 3.76 -13.51 -0.38
N LEU A 77 3.68 -13.83 -1.67
CA LEU A 77 4.58 -13.27 -2.68
C LEU A 77 4.40 -11.75 -2.82
N THR A 78 3.16 -11.26 -2.80
CA THR A 78 2.91 -9.80 -2.86
C THR A 78 3.35 -9.08 -1.59
N PHE A 79 3.15 -9.66 -0.40
CA PHE A 79 3.69 -9.11 0.84
C PHE A 79 5.22 -9.11 0.87
N LEU A 80 5.86 -10.18 0.41
CA LEU A 80 7.32 -10.25 0.29
C LEU A 80 7.83 -9.19 -0.70
N LEU A 81 7.17 -9.03 -1.84
CA LEU A 81 7.50 -8.00 -2.82
C LEU A 81 7.40 -6.60 -2.19
N LEU A 82 6.33 -6.31 -1.45
CA LEU A 82 6.17 -5.03 -0.74
C LEU A 82 7.28 -4.80 0.27
N PHE A 83 7.61 -5.80 1.06
CA PHE A 83 8.68 -5.71 2.05
C PHE A 83 10.04 -5.43 1.39
N VAL A 84 10.37 -6.19 0.33
CA VAL A 84 11.62 -6.00 -0.44
C VAL A 84 11.66 -4.61 -1.07
N THR A 85 10.58 -4.14 -1.67
CA THR A 85 10.53 -2.80 -2.28
C THR A 85 10.72 -1.69 -1.25
N ILE A 86 10.19 -1.84 -0.03
CA ILE A 86 10.42 -0.87 1.05
C ILE A 86 11.90 -0.82 1.46
N ILE A 87 12.57 -1.96 1.59
CA ILE A 87 14.00 -2.01 1.89
C ILE A 87 14.81 -1.39 0.76
N LEU A 88 14.48 -1.72 -0.49
CA LEU A 88 15.15 -1.15 -1.67
C LEU A 88 14.96 0.37 -1.75
N PHE A 89 13.82 0.91 -1.36
CA PHE A 89 13.61 2.35 -1.27
C PHE A 89 14.66 3.04 -0.39
N VAL A 90 15.00 2.42 0.73
CA VAL A 90 15.98 2.99 1.68
C VAL A 90 17.41 2.94 1.12
N THR A 91 17.74 1.86 0.38
CA THR A 91 19.13 1.59 -0.04
C THR A 91 19.48 2.18 -1.41
N VAL A 92 18.51 2.28 -2.32
CA VAL A 92 18.77 2.55 -3.75
C VAL A 92 18.25 3.93 -4.20
N ILE A 93 17.84 4.77 -3.29
CA ILE A 93 17.19 6.06 -3.57
C ILE A 93 18.05 7.03 -4.40
N GLN A 94 19.36 6.81 -4.51
CA GLN A 94 20.29 7.66 -5.24
C GLN A 94 20.28 7.43 -6.76
N ASN A 95 19.75 6.30 -7.23
CA ASN A 95 19.70 5.96 -8.65
C ASN A 95 18.31 6.19 -9.23
N SER A 96 18.17 7.15 -10.14
CA SER A 96 16.88 7.55 -10.73
C SER A 96 16.13 6.42 -11.42
N ILE A 97 16.84 5.59 -12.20
CA ILE A 97 16.23 4.49 -12.96
C ILE A 97 15.73 3.42 -11.99
N LEU A 98 16.54 3.05 -11.01
CA LEU A 98 16.16 2.07 -9.99
C LEU A 98 15.00 2.57 -9.15
N ALA A 99 14.94 3.85 -8.81
CA ALA A 99 13.82 4.44 -8.10
C ALA A 99 12.49 4.32 -8.87
N LEU A 100 12.49 4.52 -10.19
CA LEU A 100 11.31 4.33 -11.04
C LEU A 100 10.84 2.87 -11.05
N ILE A 101 11.77 1.93 -11.15
CA ILE A 101 11.46 0.49 -11.09
C ILE A 101 10.86 0.14 -9.72
N ILE A 102 11.43 0.66 -8.63
CA ILE A 102 10.91 0.42 -7.28
C ILE A 102 9.52 1.03 -7.11
N CYS A 103 9.26 2.25 -7.65
CA CYS A 103 7.93 2.84 -7.65
C CYS A 103 6.90 1.94 -8.37
N PHE A 104 7.26 1.38 -9.52
CA PHE A 104 6.43 0.45 -10.25
C PHE A 104 6.15 -0.83 -9.44
N LEU A 105 7.18 -1.46 -8.89
CA LEU A 105 7.06 -2.68 -8.09
C LEU A 105 6.27 -2.45 -6.80
N PHE A 106 6.43 -1.29 -6.18
CA PHE A 106 5.65 -0.90 -5.00
C PHE A 106 4.17 -0.73 -5.32
N GLY A 107 3.85 -0.09 -6.45
CA GLY A 107 2.48 0.01 -6.96
C GLY A 107 1.88 -1.37 -7.26
N PHE A 108 2.65 -2.22 -7.95
CA PHE A 108 2.25 -3.59 -8.25
C PHE A 108 1.92 -4.39 -6.98
N GLY A 109 2.79 -4.36 -5.97
CA GLY A 109 2.56 -5.06 -4.70
C GLY A 109 1.37 -4.51 -3.93
N THR A 110 1.25 -3.18 -3.84
CA THR A 110 0.18 -2.51 -3.08
C THR A 110 -1.21 -2.85 -3.66
N PHE A 111 -1.40 -2.63 -4.94
CA PHE A 111 -2.71 -2.88 -5.57
C PHE A 111 -2.93 -4.35 -5.95
N GLY A 112 -1.85 -5.12 -6.17
CA GLY A 112 -1.94 -6.56 -6.37
C GLY A 112 -2.36 -7.34 -5.12
N THR A 113 -2.09 -6.82 -3.93
CA THR A 113 -2.55 -7.43 -2.67
C THR A 113 -4.06 -7.32 -2.47
N THR A 114 -4.68 -6.26 -2.99
CA THR A 114 -6.11 -5.95 -2.78
C THR A 114 -7.06 -7.03 -3.29
N PRO A 115 -6.99 -7.48 -4.57
CA PRO A 115 -7.89 -8.53 -5.04
C PRO A 115 -7.67 -9.88 -4.34
N LEU A 116 -6.43 -10.22 -3.98
CA LEU A 116 -6.12 -11.44 -3.25
C LEU A 116 -6.76 -11.46 -1.85
N LEU A 117 -6.70 -10.35 -1.12
CA LEU A 117 -7.35 -10.21 0.19
C LEU A 117 -8.87 -10.23 0.05
N ASN A 118 -9.43 -9.50 -0.92
CA ASN A 118 -10.86 -9.49 -1.17
C ASN A 118 -11.39 -10.89 -1.50
N SER A 119 -10.73 -11.61 -2.41
CA SER A 119 -11.10 -12.99 -2.74
C SER A 119 -11.05 -13.90 -1.51
N LYS A 120 -10.00 -13.79 -0.70
CA LYS A 120 -9.88 -14.58 0.53
C LYS A 120 -11.01 -14.28 1.52
N ILE A 121 -11.39 -13.02 1.71
CA ILE A 121 -12.50 -12.62 2.60
C ILE A 121 -13.84 -13.14 2.06
N ILE A 122 -14.11 -13.00 0.77
CA ILE A 122 -15.35 -13.48 0.14
C ILE A 122 -15.47 -15.00 0.23
N LEU A 123 -14.40 -15.73 -0.02
CA LEU A 123 -14.37 -17.19 0.09
C LEU A 123 -14.56 -17.69 1.53
N SER A 124 -14.13 -16.92 2.52
CA SER A 124 -14.33 -17.24 3.94
C SER A 124 -15.79 -16.99 4.40
N ALA A 125 -16.58 -16.21 3.66
CA ALA A 125 -17.95 -15.85 4.01
C ALA A 125 -18.93 -16.25 2.90
N LYS A 126 -18.93 -17.54 2.52
CA LYS A 126 -19.71 -18.09 1.40
C LYS A 126 -21.23 -17.86 1.54
N GLU A 127 -21.75 -17.76 2.76
CA GLU A 127 -23.18 -17.54 3.02
C GLU A 127 -23.62 -16.10 2.79
N ALA A 128 -22.69 -15.12 2.86
CA ALA A 128 -22.98 -13.70 2.69
C ALA A 128 -21.87 -12.94 1.93
N PRO A 129 -21.61 -13.28 0.67
CA PRO A 129 -20.48 -12.72 -0.08
C PRO A 129 -20.56 -11.20 -0.29
N LEU A 130 -21.78 -10.67 -0.44
CA LEU A 130 -22.00 -9.22 -0.57
C LEU A 130 -21.64 -8.48 0.72
N LEU A 131 -22.04 -9.01 1.86
CA LEU A 131 -21.68 -8.44 3.17
C LEU A 131 -20.17 -8.50 3.40
N ALA A 132 -19.53 -9.61 3.02
CA ALA A 132 -18.08 -9.78 3.12
C ALA A 132 -17.32 -8.75 2.29
N SER A 133 -17.75 -8.48 1.05
CA SER A 133 -17.11 -7.50 0.18
C SER A 133 -17.27 -6.06 0.70
N THR A 134 -18.45 -5.70 1.22
CA THR A 134 -18.66 -4.37 1.82
C THR A 134 -17.87 -4.15 3.09
N LEU A 135 -17.78 -5.18 3.95
CA LEU A 135 -16.92 -5.15 5.15
C LEU A 135 -15.44 -5.02 4.77
N ALA A 136 -14.97 -5.76 3.75
CA ALA A 136 -13.60 -5.64 3.26
C ALA A 136 -13.29 -4.21 2.83
N ALA A 137 -14.16 -3.57 2.03
CA ALA A 137 -13.98 -2.19 1.61
C ALA A 137 -13.94 -1.22 2.81
N SER A 138 -14.79 -1.42 3.82
CA SER A 138 -14.79 -0.62 5.04
C SER A 138 -13.50 -0.78 5.83
N ILE A 139 -13.00 -2.01 5.98
CA ILE A 139 -11.73 -2.29 6.68
C ILE A 139 -10.55 -1.64 5.94
N PHE A 140 -10.52 -1.67 4.61
CA PHE A 140 -9.49 -0.98 3.83
C PHE A 140 -9.49 0.54 4.08
N ASN A 141 -10.68 1.16 4.13
CA ASN A 141 -10.78 2.60 4.42
C ASN A 141 -10.31 2.94 5.84
N VAL A 142 -10.68 2.12 6.83
CA VAL A 142 -10.20 2.27 8.21
C VAL A 142 -8.69 2.09 8.29
N ALA A 143 -8.13 1.10 7.60
CA ALA A 143 -6.69 0.88 7.57
C ALA A 143 -5.93 2.07 6.94
N ASN A 144 -6.45 2.63 5.84
CA ASN A 144 -5.90 3.83 5.22
C ASN A 144 -5.94 5.04 6.17
N PHE A 145 -7.05 5.24 6.87
CA PHE A 145 -7.20 6.30 7.87
C PHE A 145 -6.21 6.15 9.02
N LEU A 146 -6.10 4.94 9.60
CA LEU A 146 -5.13 4.66 10.66
C LEU A 146 -3.69 4.84 10.18
N GLY A 147 -3.36 4.39 8.97
CA GLY A 147 -2.05 4.59 8.36
C GLY A 147 -1.69 6.08 8.22
N ALA A 148 -2.65 6.91 7.80
CA ALA A 148 -2.47 8.35 7.68
C ALA A 148 -2.24 9.02 9.05
N ILE A 149 -3.01 8.62 10.08
CA ILE A 149 -2.83 9.14 11.45
C ILE A 149 -1.47 8.74 12.01
N ILE A 150 -1.13 7.45 11.99
CA ILE A 150 0.14 6.95 12.51
C ILE A 150 1.30 7.69 11.85
N GLY A 151 1.27 7.77 10.55
CA GLY A 151 2.32 8.44 9.83
C GLY A 151 2.38 9.95 10.14
N SER A 152 1.25 10.66 10.31
CA SER A 152 1.21 12.07 10.71
C SER A 152 1.83 12.25 12.11
N ILE A 153 1.52 11.37 13.06
CA ILE A 153 2.10 11.39 14.40
C ILE A 153 3.62 11.19 14.34
N LEU A 154 4.08 10.18 13.61
CA LEU A 154 5.52 9.89 13.49
C LEU A 154 6.30 11.06 12.89
N LEU A 155 5.69 11.78 11.94
CA LEU A 155 6.27 13.01 11.39
C LEU A 155 6.25 14.18 12.39
N SER A 156 5.18 14.33 13.15
CA SER A 156 5.03 15.44 14.10
C SER A 156 6.05 15.37 15.24
N ILE A 157 6.45 14.17 15.65
CA ILE A 157 7.51 13.94 16.64
C ILE A 157 8.92 14.03 16.03
N GLY A 158 9.03 14.35 14.74
CA GLY A 158 10.31 14.65 14.09
C GLY A 158 11.10 13.41 13.62
N LEU A 159 10.48 12.24 13.52
CA LEU A 159 11.15 11.04 13.00
C LEU A 159 11.60 11.23 11.55
N PRO A 160 12.83 10.84 11.20
CA PRO A 160 13.29 10.89 9.81
C PRO A 160 12.54 9.88 8.94
N TYR A 161 12.38 10.21 7.66
CA TYR A 161 11.61 9.39 6.72
C TYR A 161 12.07 7.94 6.63
N ILE A 162 13.37 7.69 6.74
CA ILE A 162 13.95 6.34 6.73
C ILE A 162 13.36 5.50 7.86
N GLN A 163 13.23 6.06 9.07
CA GLN A 163 12.66 5.33 10.21
C GLN A 163 11.17 5.07 10.02
N ILE A 164 10.42 6.03 9.47
CA ILE A 164 9.00 5.84 9.15
C ILE A 164 8.83 4.72 8.11
N THR A 165 9.72 4.67 7.13
CA THR A 165 9.75 3.59 6.13
C THR A 165 10.00 2.23 6.76
N LEU A 166 10.96 2.13 7.66
CA LEU A 166 11.26 0.88 8.36
C LEU A 166 10.10 0.44 9.26
N ILE A 167 9.44 1.37 9.95
CA ILE A 167 8.23 1.09 10.74
C ILE A 167 7.12 0.54 9.85
N SER A 168 6.91 1.13 8.66
CA SER A 168 5.94 0.64 7.68
C SER A 168 6.29 -0.78 7.20
N GLY A 169 7.57 -1.07 6.99
CA GLY A 169 8.06 -2.43 6.71
C GLY A 169 7.73 -3.41 7.84
N GLY A 170 7.90 -2.99 9.09
CA GLY A 170 7.52 -3.77 10.27
C GLY A 170 6.02 -4.10 10.32
N ILE A 171 5.16 -3.16 9.94
CA ILE A 171 3.70 -3.38 9.85
C ILE A 171 3.36 -4.44 8.77
N ILE A 172 4.06 -4.42 7.63
CA ILE A 172 3.87 -5.45 6.58
C ILE A 172 4.26 -6.83 7.10
N VAL A 173 5.39 -6.94 7.80
CA VAL A 173 5.82 -8.20 8.43
C VAL A 173 4.79 -8.68 9.45
N LEU A 174 4.23 -7.79 10.26
CA LEU A 174 3.17 -8.12 11.20
C LEU A 174 1.94 -8.66 10.48
N GLY A 175 1.51 -8.01 9.39
CA GLY A 175 0.40 -8.49 8.54
C GLY A 175 0.67 -9.88 7.93
N MET A 176 1.91 -10.13 7.51
CA MET A 176 2.34 -11.43 6.99
C MET A 176 2.29 -12.52 8.09
N LEU A 177 2.73 -12.21 9.30
CA LEU A 177 2.67 -13.13 10.44
C LEU A 177 1.23 -13.45 10.84
N LEU A 178 0.34 -12.45 10.90
CA LEU A 178 -1.07 -12.65 11.18
C LEU A 178 -1.74 -13.55 10.15
N ASN A 179 -1.42 -13.37 8.86
CA ASN A 179 -1.92 -14.24 7.80
C ASN A 179 -1.40 -15.68 7.95
N LEU A 180 -0.14 -15.86 8.38
CA LEU A 180 0.44 -17.18 8.67
C LEU A 180 -0.29 -17.87 9.82
N VAL A 181 -0.53 -17.17 10.92
CA VAL A 181 -1.25 -17.69 12.08
C VAL A 181 -2.66 -18.12 11.68
N ASN A 182 -3.38 -17.31 10.90
CA ASN A 182 -4.71 -17.64 10.40
C ASN A 182 -4.68 -18.92 9.54
N GLN A 183 -3.70 -19.07 8.65
CA GLN A 183 -3.55 -20.26 7.81
C GLN A 183 -3.29 -21.52 8.63
N LEU A 184 -2.45 -21.43 9.68
CA LEU A 184 -2.19 -22.55 10.57
C LEU A 184 -3.45 -22.96 11.35
N TYR A 185 -4.25 -21.98 11.76
CA TYR A 185 -5.52 -22.20 12.45
C TYR A 185 -6.55 -22.90 11.53
N GLU A 186 -6.70 -22.43 10.30
CA GLU A 186 -7.59 -23.02 9.30
C GLU A 186 -7.22 -24.51 9.03
N LYS A 187 -5.93 -24.81 8.83
CA LYS A 187 -5.46 -26.19 8.62
C LYS A 187 -5.80 -27.12 9.79
N LYS A 188 -5.64 -26.63 11.02
CA LYS A 188 -5.92 -27.43 12.22
C LYS A 188 -7.41 -27.78 12.36
N HIS A 189 -8.30 -26.85 11.97
CA HIS A 189 -9.74 -27.10 12.02
C HIS A 189 -10.25 -28.03 10.92
N ILE A 190 -9.67 -28.00 9.73
CA ILE A 190 -10.03 -28.90 8.62
C ILE A 190 -9.65 -30.34 8.98
N THR A 191 -8.47 -30.58 9.52
CA THR A 191 -8.04 -31.93 9.97
C THR A 191 -8.90 -32.47 11.12
N PHE A 192 -9.42 -31.64 11.99
CA PHE A 192 -10.26 -32.09 13.09
C PHE A 192 -11.65 -32.56 12.62
N ASN A 193 -12.21 -31.88 11.60
CA ASN A 193 -13.52 -32.26 11.03
C ASN A 193 -13.47 -33.45 10.08
N GLU A 194 -12.31 -33.90 9.59
CA GLU A 194 -12.15 -35.11 8.81
C GLU A 194 -12.06 -36.38 9.68
N TYR A 195 -11.80 -36.23 10.98
CA TYR A 195 -11.67 -37.37 11.93
C TYR A 195 -12.86 -37.51 12.91
N SER A 196 -13.86 -36.63 12.82
CA SER A 196 -15.10 -36.65 13.60
C SER A 196 -16.29 -37.10 12.73
#